data_0f763e96da026d90b128460fa2ee730b
#
_entry.id   0f763e96da026d90b128460fa2ee730b
#
_cell.length_a   1.000
_cell.length_b   1.000
_cell.length_c   1.000
_cell.angle_alpha   90.00
_cell.angle_beta   90.00
_cell.angle_gamma   90.00
#
_symmetry.space_group_name_H-M   'P 1'
#
loop_
_entity.id
_entity.type
_entity.pdbx_description
1 polymer ?
#
loop_
_entity_poly.entity_id
_entity_poly.type
_entity_poly.pdbx_seq_one_letter_code
_entity_poly.pdbx_strand_id
1 'polypeptide(L)'
;MKKIFLTLVVAAMAFTACEQKAATEPATEGEATATEAVVEGDLAYVRVEYVLAESEIYKTEGVALQEKTEKAQKAWAQKEKNLQYEVTQLQEKYQKGLITTADAQKKQQSIEKRATNFQTNTQKEAQALDEENFVFTNRTQDLLMRAIKEVNVNGQFKMIVNATALLDASDALDLSDTVLAKVNELYAKEKNEKPAETTEAK
;
A
#
# COMPACT_ATOMS: atom_id res chain seq x y z
N MET A 1 54.10 -9.58 19.04
CA MET A 1 55.19 -8.78 19.66
C MET A 1 54.87 -7.31 19.50
N LYS A 2 55.01 -6.62 20.58
CA LYS A 2 55.05 -5.19 20.93
C LYS A 2 53.74 -4.57 21.37
N LYS A 3 53.61 -4.56 22.66
CA LYS A 3 52.88 -3.68 23.58
C LYS A 3 53.48 -2.28 23.52
N ILE A 4 52.66 -1.24 23.58
CA ILE A 4 52.97 0.09 24.18
C ILE A 4 51.63 0.63 24.70
N PHE A 5 51.53 0.74 25.84
CA PHE A 5 51.30 1.43 27.11
C PHE A 5 51.25 2.96 27.01
N LEU A 6 50.37 3.48 27.88
CA LEU A 6 50.40 4.80 28.56
C LEU A 6 49.78 5.96 27.76
N THR A 7 48.94 6.83 28.33
CA THR A 7 48.81 7.36 29.69
C THR A 7 47.45 8.03 29.91
N LEU A 8 46.98 7.88 31.10
CA LEU A 8 45.94 8.55 31.86
C LEU A 8 46.19 10.07 31.95
N VAL A 9 45.19 10.93 31.67
CA VAL A 9 45.09 12.26 32.25
C VAL A 9 43.67 12.51 32.75
N VAL A 10 43.58 12.48 34.08
CA VAL A 10 42.45 12.96 34.89
C VAL A 10 42.57 14.48 35.01
N ALA A 11 41.52 15.19 34.64
CA ALA A 11 41.34 16.57 35.09
C ALA A 11 39.92 16.72 35.62
N ALA A 12 39.80 16.65 36.90
CA ALA A 12 38.65 17.06 37.69
C ALA A 12 38.59 18.58 37.76
N MET A 13 37.46 19.15 37.42
CA MET A 13 37.08 20.49 37.94
C MET A 13 35.64 20.44 38.42
N ALA A 14 35.54 20.49 39.75
CA ALA A 14 34.34 20.81 40.48
C ALA A 14 34.14 22.33 40.50
N PHE A 15 32.89 22.73 40.61
CA PHE A 15 32.29 24.00 41.17
C PHE A 15 31.01 24.27 40.39
N THR A 16 29.86 24.51 40.92
CA THR A 16 29.38 24.92 42.24
C THR A 16 27.91 24.60 42.36
N ALA A 17 27.49 24.16 43.49
CA ALA A 17 26.11 24.05 43.92
C ALA A 17 25.48 25.43 44.02
N CYS A 18 24.24 25.56 43.56
CA CYS A 18 23.28 26.54 44.09
C CYS A 18 22.05 25.77 44.54
N GLU A 19 21.93 25.70 45.82
CA GLU A 19 20.82 25.23 46.62
C GLU A 19 19.69 26.26 46.62
N GLN A 20 18.48 25.90 46.22
CA GLN A 20 17.29 26.60 46.66
C GLN A 20 16.07 25.67 46.75
N LYS A 21 15.88 25.20 47.97
CA LYS A 21 14.68 25.12 48.82
C LYS A 21 13.40 24.54 48.21
N ALA A 22 13.06 23.41 48.80
CA ALA A 22 11.77 22.74 48.72
C ALA A 22 10.58 23.62 49.15
N ALA A 23 9.49 23.45 48.43
CA ALA A 23 8.15 23.67 48.98
C ALA A 23 7.21 22.60 48.42
N THR A 24 6.55 21.98 49.34
CA THR A 24 5.66 20.84 49.40
C THR A 24 4.38 21.05 48.58
N GLU A 25 3.89 19.95 48.03
CA GLU A 25 2.61 19.54 47.42
C GLU A 25 1.34 20.29 47.79
N PRO A 26 0.22 20.14 47.01
CA PRO A 26 -0.41 18.85 46.78
C PRO A 26 -0.91 18.59 45.35
N ALA A 27 -1.12 17.27 45.07
CA ALA A 27 -1.71 16.67 43.90
C ALA A 27 -3.09 17.24 43.53
N THR A 28 -3.29 17.50 42.26
CA THR A 28 -4.62 17.50 41.65
C THR A 28 -4.50 16.70 40.35
N GLU A 29 -5.21 15.60 40.34
CA GLU A 29 -5.49 14.86 39.11
C GLU A 29 -6.18 15.82 38.14
N GLY A 30 -5.50 16.11 37.06
CA GLY A 30 -5.99 16.86 35.91
C GLY A 30 -5.74 16.01 34.67
N GLU A 31 -6.82 15.56 34.15
CA GLU A 31 -7.05 14.94 32.86
C GLU A 31 -6.02 15.41 31.80
N ALA A 32 -5.13 14.51 31.37
CA ALA A 32 -4.16 14.78 30.31
C ALA A 32 -4.92 14.84 28.98
N THR A 33 -5.46 16.00 28.66
CA THR A 33 -5.65 16.38 27.26
C THR A 33 -4.24 16.41 26.65
N ALA A 34 -3.96 15.42 25.79
CA ALA A 34 -2.78 15.45 24.93
C ALA A 34 -2.89 16.68 24.03
N THR A 35 -2.37 17.80 24.53
CA THR A 35 -2.07 18.96 23.70
C THR A 35 -0.90 18.51 22.84
N GLU A 36 -1.17 18.16 21.57
CA GLU A 36 -0.13 17.95 20.58
C GLU A 36 0.80 19.16 20.62
N ALA A 37 2.00 18.94 21.13
CA ALA A 37 3.05 19.93 21.08
C ALA A 37 3.40 20.13 19.62
N VAL A 38 2.95 21.23 19.02
CA VAL A 38 3.39 21.67 17.70
C VAL A 38 4.89 21.92 17.82
N VAL A 39 5.68 20.99 17.32
CA VAL A 39 7.12 21.15 17.25
C VAL A 39 7.39 22.12 16.12
N GLU A 40 7.74 23.36 16.45
CA GLU A 40 8.27 24.31 15.49
C GLU A 40 9.61 23.79 14.97
N GLY A 41 9.58 23.09 13.85
CA GLY A 41 10.76 22.56 13.18
C GLY A 41 10.64 22.76 11.68
N ASP A 42 11.75 23.14 11.02
CA ASP A 42 11.81 23.29 9.55
C ASP A 42 11.62 21.96 8.80
N LEU A 43 11.70 20.83 9.50
CA LEU A 43 11.69 19.48 8.95
C LEU A 43 10.61 18.63 9.60
N ALA A 44 10.00 17.77 8.80
CA ALA A 44 9.11 16.69 9.26
C ALA A 44 9.28 15.46 8.37
N TYR A 45 8.70 14.33 8.79
CA TYR A 45 8.68 13.14 7.94
C TYR A 45 7.31 12.45 7.95
N VAL A 46 7.11 11.62 6.93
CA VAL A 46 5.92 10.80 6.77
C VAL A 46 6.34 9.38 6.42
N ARG A 47 5.80 8.41 7.13
CA ARG A 47 5.87 6.98 6.80
C ARG A 47 4.87 6.68 5.69
N VAL A 48 5.26 6.97 4.45
CA VAL A 48 4.36 6.89 3.28
C VAL A 48 3.72 5.51 3.15
N GLU A 49 4.49 4.44 3.32
CA GLU A 49 3.98 3.06 3.22
C GLU A 49 2.92 2.76 4.29
N TYR A 50 3.13 3.24 5.52
CA TYR A 50 2.16 3.14 6.59
C TYR A 50 0.87 3.90 6.24
N VAL A 51 0.99 5.16 5.80
CA VAL A 51 -0.17 5.98 5.43
C VAL A 51 -0.97 5.33 4.32
N LEU A 52 -0.30 4.81 3.28
CA LEU A 52 -0.97 4.14 2.18
C LEU A 52 -1.67 2.86 2.64
N ALA A 53 -0.99 2.00 3.40
CA ALA A 53 -1.54 0.71 3.86
C ALA A 53 -2.74 0.89 4.81
N GLU A 54 -2.71 1.90 5.68
CA GLU A 54 -3.76 2.17 6.66
C GLU A 54 -4.89 3.03 6.10
N SER A 55 -4.74 3.62 4.91
CA SER A 55 -5.75 4.48 4.31
C SER A 55 -7.04 3.72 3.93
N GLU A 56 -8.19 4.39 4.07
CA GLU A 56 -9.49 3.84 3.70
C GLU A 56 -9.58 3.49 2.20
N ILE A 57 -8.92 4.27 1.33
CA ILE A 57 -8.88 3.96 -0.11
C ILE A 57 -8.19 2.62 -0.37
N TYR A 58 -7.08 2.33 0.32
CA TYR A 58 -6.38 1.07 0.16
C TYR A 58 -7.18 -0.10 0.75
N LYS A 59 -7.73 0.06 1.96
CA LYS A 59 -8.53 -0.97 2.64
C LYS A 59 -9.82 -1.33 1.90
N THR A 60 -10.34 -0.43 1.08
CA THR A 60 -11.56 -0.65 0.30
C THR A 60 -11.25 -0.96 -1.17
N GLU A 61 -10.81 0.02 -1.93
CA GLU A 61 -10.58 -0.12 -3.38
C GLU A 61 -9.33 -0.97 -3.69
N GLY A 62 -8.24 -0.79 -2.92
CA GLY A 62 -7.00 -1.55 -3.11
C GLY A 62 -7.20 -3.05 -2.85
N VAL A 63 -7.85 -3.40 -1.74
CA VAL A 63 -8.16 -4.80 -1.42
C VAL A 63 -9.10 -5.41 -2.45
N ALA A 64 -10.15 -4.67 -2.87
CA ALA A 64 -11.08 -5.14 -3.90
C ALA A 64 -10.37 -5.40 -5.24
N LEU A 65 -9.43 -4.54 -5.64
CA LEU A 65 -8.65 -4.71 -6.86
C LEU A 65 -7.69 -5.89 -6.78
N GLN A 66 -7.06 -6.09 -5.62
CA GLN A 66 -6.23 -7.27 -5.35
C GLN A 66 -7.04 -8.55 -5.47
N GLU A 67 -8.20 -8.62 -4.81
CA GLU A 67 -9.10 -9.79 -4.90
C GLU A 67 -9.56 -10.06 -6.33
N LYS A 68 -9.88 -9.00 -7.10
CA LYS A 68 -10.28 -9.11 -8.51
C LYS A 68 -9.15 -9.72 -9.34
N THR A 69 -7.92 -9.25 -9.12
CA THR A 69 -6.72 -9.76 -9.81
C THR A 69 -6.48 -11.24 -9.47
N GLU A 70 -6.55 -11.60 -8.20
CA GLU A 70 -6.38 -12.99 -7.78
C GLU A 70 -7.46 -13.92 -8.34
N LYS A 71 -8.71 -13.46 -8.36
CA LYS A 71 -9.83 -14.23 -8.96
C LYS A 71 -9.62 -14.45 -10.45
N ALA A 72 -9.19 -13.41 -11.18
CA ALA A 72 -8.88 -13.51 -12.60
C ALA A 72 -7.77 -14.53 -12.85
N GLN A 73 -6.66 -14.45 -12.13
CA GLN A 73 -5.53 -15.38 -12.25
C GLN A 73 -5.93 -16.83 -11.97
N LYS A 74 -6.71 -17.07 -10.91
CA LYS A 74 -7.23 -18.40 -10.57
C LYS A 74 -8.16 -18.94 -11.68
N ALA A 75 -9.02 -18.07 -12.21
CA ALA A 75 -9.93 -18.45 -13.30
C ALA A 75 -9.16 -18.79 -14.59
N TRP A 76 -8.12 -18.02 -14.93
CA TRP A 76 -7.27 -18.30 -16.08
C TRP A 76 -6.54 -19.64 -15.95
N ALA A 77 -5.88 -19.85 -14.80
CA ALA A 77 -5.19 -21.11 -14.53
C ALA A 77 -6.13 -22.33 -14.61
N GLN A 78 -7.33 -22.21 -14.07
CA GLN A 78 -8.33 -23.29 -14.14
C GLN A 78 -8.80 -23.54 -15.57
N LYS A 79 -9.01 -22.49 -16.36
CA LYS A 79 -9.46 -22.62 -17.75
C LYS A 79 -8.38 -23.21 -18.64
N GLU A 80 -7.14 -22.82 -18.44
CA GLU A 80 -5.97 -23.41 -19.11
C GLU A 80 -5.87 -24.92 -18.82
N LYS A 81 -5.93 -25.29 -17.54
CA LYS A 81 -5.92 -26.69 -17.10
C LYS A 81 -7.05 -27.51 -17.73
N ASN A 82 -8.25 -26.94 -17.83
CA ASN A 82 -9.39 -27.59 -18.45
C ASN A 82 -9.16 -27.81 -19.95
N LEU A 83 -8.61 -26.82 -20.66
CA LEU A 83 -8.28 -26.94 -22.08
C LEU A 83 -7.21 -28.04 -22.32
N GLN A 84 -6.17 -28.07 -21.50
CA GLN A 84 -5.12 -29.10 -21.57
C GLN A 84 -5.71 -30.49 -21.30
N TYR A 85 -6.58 -30.63 -20.31
CA TYR A 85 -7.27 -31.90 -20.02
C TYR A 85 -8.13 -32.35 -21.20
N GLU A 86 -8.88 -31.43 -21.82
CA GLU A 86 -9.70 -31.79 -23.00
C GLU A 86 -8.86 -32.25 -24.18
N VAL A 87 -7.69 -31.66 -24.44
CA VAL A 87 -6.75 -32.10 -25.44
C VAL A 87 -6.29 -33.54 -25.15
N THR A 88 -5.87 -33.81 -23.93
CA THR A 88 -5.43 -35.15 -23.50
C THR A 88 -6.56 -36.16 -23.65
N GLN A 89 -7.76 -35.85 -23.21
CA GLN A 89 -8.93 -36.71 -23.32
C GLN A 89 -9.32 -36.99 -24.78
N LEU A 90 -9.19 -35.99 -25.66
CA LEU A 90 -9.45 -36.16 -27.10
C LEU A 90 -8.44 -37.14 -27.70
N GLN A 91 -7.15 -36.99 -27.39
CA GLN A 91 -6.08 -37.82 -27.87
C GLN A 91 -6.23 -39.28 -27.40
N GLU A 92 -6.53 -39.51 -26.14
CA GLU A 92 -6.78 -40.85 -25.60
C GLU A 92 -7.96 -41.54 -26.27
N LYS A 93 -9.10 -40.83 -26.44
CA LYS A 93 -10.29 -41.39 -27.11
C LYS A 93 -10.01 -41.76 -28.55
N TYR A 94 -9.24 -40.96 -29.27
CA TYR A 94 -8.85 -41.24 -30.64
C TYR A 94 -7.96 -42.47 -30.71
N GLN A 95 -6.91 -42.55 -29.87
CA GLN A 95 -5.99 -43.69 -29.82
C GLN A 95 -6.69 -45.02 -29.49
N LYS A 96 -7.69 -44.95 -28.59
CA LYS A 96 -8.50 -46.13 -28.22
C LYS A 96 -9.59 -46.49 -29.25
N GLY A 97 -9.70 -45.75 -30.35
CA GLY A 97 -10.73 -45.97 -31.37
C GLY A 97 -12.16 -45.65 -30.90
N LEU A 98 -12.31 -44.86 -29.83
CA LEU A 98 -13.62 -44.55 -29.25
C LEU A 98 -14.35 -43.40 -29.97
N ILE A 99 -13.67 -42.74 -30.91
CA ILE A 99 -14.24 -41.66 -31.73
C ILE A 99 -13.77 -41.79 -33.15
N THR A 100 -14.58 -41.29 -34.09
CA THR A 100 -14.21 -41.28 -35.51
C THR A 100 -13.18 -40.19 -35.81
N THR A 101 -12.43 -40.32 -36.89
CA THR A 101 -11.48 -39.29 -37.33
C THR A 101 -12.19 -37.96 -37.60
N ALA A 102 -13.38 -37.99 -38.18
CA ALA A 102 -14.17 -36.78 -38.43
C ALA A 102 -14.61 -36.09 -37.14
N ASP A 103 -15.02 -36.83 -36.10
CA ASP A 103 -15.39 -36.27 -34.81
C ASP A 103 -14.17 -35.76 -34.06
N ALA A 104 -13.02 -36.45 -34.15
CA ALA A 104 -11.76 -35.98 -33.56
C ALA A 104 -11.35 -34.63 -34.15
N GLN A 105 -11.40 -34.47 -35.47
CA GLN A 105 -11.09 -33.20 -36.14
C GLN A 105 -12.02 -32.07 -35.71
N LYS A 106 -13.35 -32.31 -35.67
CA LYS A 106 -14.31 -31.31 -35.19
C LYS A 106 -14.04 -30.87 -33.74
N LYS A 107 -13.75 -31.82 -32.86
CA LYS A 107 -13.44 -31.52 -31.46
C LYS A 107 -12.14 -30.74 -31.34
N GLN A 108 -11.10 -31.13 -32.10
CA GLN A 108 -9.84 -30.40 -32.13
C GLN A 108 -10.02 -28.95 -32.56
N GLN A 109 -10.72 -28.69 -33.66
CA GLN A 109 -11.03 -27.33 -34.11
C GLN A 109 -11.81 -26.52 -33.07
N SER A 110 -12.74 -27.17 -32.37
CA SER A 110 -13.48 -26.49 -31.24
C SER A 110 -12.57 -26.12 -30.09
N ILE A 111 -11.63 -27.01 -29.70
CA ILE A 111 -10.66 -26.75 -28.65
C ILE A 111 -9.72 -25.62 -29.06
N GLU A 112 -9.19 -25.65 -30.27
CA GLU A 112 -8.31 -24.62 -30.83
C GLU A 112 -8.99 -23.23 -30.83
N LYS A 113 -10.24 -23.17 -31.30
CA LYS A 113 -11.02 -21.93 -31.28
C LYS A 113 -11.20 -21.40 -29.85
N ARG A 114 -11.49 -22.28 -28.88
CA ARG A 114 -11.64 -21.88 -27.47
C ARG A 114 -10.32 -21.47 -26.85
N ALA A 115 -9.21 -22.12 -27.20
CA ALA A 115 -7.87 -21.74 -26.76
C ALA A 115 -7.47 -20.35 -27.29
N THR A 116 -7.73 -20.06 -28.57
CA THR A 116 -7.49 -18.75 -29.16
C THR A 116 -8.35 -17.66 -28.49
N ASN A 117 -9.64 -17.92 -28.31
CA ASN A 117 -10.53 -16.99 -27.64
C ASN A 117 -10.11 -16.76 -26.18
N PHE A 118 -9.69 -17.81 -25.47
CA PHE A 118 -9.19 -17.72 -24.13
C PHE A 118 -7.96 -16.82 -24.06
N GLN A 119 -6.97 -17.06 -24.92
CA GLN A 119 -5.76 -16.23 -24.98
C GLN A 119 -6.08 -14.75 -25.22
N THR A 120 -6.95 -14.47 -26.20
CA THR A 120 -7.34 -13.09 -26.54
C THR A 120 -8.08 -12.42 -25.37
N ASN A 121 -9.00 -13.13 -24.72
CA ASN A 121 -9.78 -12.57 -23.63
C ASN A 121 -8.92 -12.35 -22.38
N THR A 122 -8.04 -13.31 -22.06
CA THR A 122 -7.09 -13.18 -20.93
C THR A 122 -6.16 -11.99 -21.11
N GLN A 123 -5.66 -11.78 -22.34
CA GLN A 123 -4.83 -10.62 -22.63
C GLN A 123 -5.58 -9.30 -22.44
N LYS A 124 -6.83 -9.20 -22.91
CA LYS A 124 -7.64 -8.01 -22.73
C LYS A 124 -7.97 -7.76 -21.25
N GLU A 125 -8.31 -8.81 -20.52
CA GLU A 125 -8.64 -8.73 -19.10
C GLU A 125 -7.39 -8.35 -18.27
N ALA A 126 -6.21 -8.89 -18.59
CA ALA A 126 -4.95 -8.50 -17.98
C ALA A 126 -4.64 -7.01 -18.21
N GLN A 127 -4.78 -6.53 -19.45
CA GLN A 127 -4.59 -5.12 -19.76
C GLN A 127 -5.57 -4.20 -18.99
N ALA A 128 -6.83 -4.61 -18.87
CA ALA A 128 -7.80 -3.85 -18.10
C ALA A 128 -7.45 -3.80 -16.60
N LEU A 129 -6.97 -4.92 -16.03
CA LEU A 129 -6.50 -4.97 -14.64
C LEU A 129 -5.24 -4.11 -14.42
N ASP A 130 -4.32 -4.11 -15.37
CA ASP A 130 -3.12 -3.25 -15.32
C ASP A 130 -3.52 -1.77 -15.37
N GLU A 131 -4.48 -1.40 -16.21
CA GLU A 131 -5.00 -0.04 -16.28
C GLU A 131 -5.71 0.37 -14.97
N GLU A 132 -6.54 -0.49 -14.40
CA GLU A 132 -7.19 -0.25 -13.11
C GLU A 132 -6.13 -0.06 -12.00
N ASN A 133 -5.08 -0.88 -11.97
CA ASN A 133 -3.97 -0.74 -11.01
C ASN A 133 -3.22 0.59 -11.19
N PHE A 134 -2.96 0.98 -12.43
CA PHE A 134 -2.31 2.25 -12.74
C PHE A 134 -3.16 3.45 -12.27
N VAL A 135 -4.45 3.44 -12.56
CA VAL A 135 -5.38 4.49 -12.13
C VAL A 135 -5.46 4.54 -10.60
N PHE A 136 -5.59 3.39 -9.94
CA PHE A 136 -5.62 3.29 -8.49
C PHE A 136 -4.34 3.86 -7.85
N THR A 137 -3.17 3.47 -8.35
CA THR A 137 -1.87 3.93 -7.85
C THR A 137 -1.73 5.44 -7.98
N ASN A 138 -2.03 6.00 -9.16
CA ASN A 138 -1.94 7.44 -9.40
C ASN A 138 -2.91 8.23 -8.52
N ARG A 139 -4.14 7.75 -8.36
CA ARG A 139 -5.14 8.40 -7.51
C ARG A 139 -4.72 8.38 -6.03
N THR A 140 -4.20 7.26 -5.56
CA THR A 140 -3.74 7.11 -4.18
C THR A 140 -2.55 8.04 -3.90
N GLN A 141 -1.62 8.14 -4.86
CA GLN A 141 -0.50 9.06 -4.77
C GLN A 141 -0.94 10.53 -4.80
N ASP A 142 -1.92 10.88 -5.64
CA ASP A 142 -2.48 12.24 -5.68
C ASP A 142 -3.14 12.62 -4.35
N LEU A 143 -3.97 11.72 -3.78
CA LEU A 143 -4.57 11.92 -2.47
C LEU A 143 -3.51 12.15 -1.38
N LEU A 144 -2.46 11.34 -1.36
CA LEU A 144 -1.34 11.51 -0.43
C LEU A 144 -0.67 12.87 -0.58
N MET A 145 -0.35 13.28 -1.80
CA MET A 145 0.32 14.54 -2.06
C MET A 145 -0.55 15.75 -1.71
N ARG A 146 -1.86 15.67 -1.97
CA ARG A 146 -2.82 16.70 -1.55
C ARG A 146 -2.93 16.77 -0.03
N ALA A 147 -3.01 15.63 0.64
CA ALA A 147 -3.06 15.54 2.08
C ALA A 147 -1.81 16.20 2.72
N ILE A 148 -0.62 15.88 2.24
CA ILE A 148 0.63 16.49 2.72
C ILE A 148 0.60 18.01 2.53
N LYS A 149 0.13 18.51 1.37
CA LYS A 149 0.01 19.95 1.12
C LYS A 149 -0.99 20.62 2.05
N GLU A 150 -2.13 19.99 2.33
CA GLU A 150 -3.13 20.53 3.24
C GLU A 150 -2.66 20.53 4.70
N VAL A 151 -1.94 19.49 5.12
CA VAL A 151 -1.30 19.43 6.45
C VAL A 151 -0.26 20.54 6.59
N ASN A 152 0.46 20.89 5.53
CA ASN A 152 1.47 21.95 5.53
C ASN A 152 0.98 23.27 4.92
N VAL A 153 -0.32 23.54 4.95
CA VAL A 153 -0.91 24.74 4.31
C VAL A 153 -0.32 26.04 4.81
N ASN A 154 0.08 26.11 6.08
CA ASN A 154 0.68 27.29 6.70
C ASN A 154 2.20 27.38 6.48
N GLY A 155 2.81 26.43 5.77
CA GLY A 155 4.25 26.39 5.50
C GLY A 155 5.11 26.23 6.74
N GLN A 156 4.54 25.60 7.80
CA GLN A 156 5.26 25.38 9.06
C GLN A 156 6.47 24.47 8.92
N PHE A 157 6.46 23.57 7.93
CA PHE A 157 7.59 22.73 7.59
C PHE A 157 8.16 23.15 6.24
N LYS A 158 9.46 23.46 6.19
CA LYS A 158 10.18 23.78 4.96
C LYS A 158 10.43 22.54 4.10
N MET A 159 10.52 21.38 4.76
CA MET A 159 10.73 20.10 4.08
C MET A 159 10.00 18.98 4.81
N ILE A 160 9.25 18.17 4.04
CA ILE A 160 8.66 16.93 4.51
C ILE A 160 9.28 15.81 3.69
N VAL A 161 9.90 14.83 4.37
CA VAL A 161 10.61 13.72 3.72
C VAL A 161 9.90 12.39 3.97
N ASN A 162 10.12 11.42 3.08
CA ASN A 162 9.66 10.06 3.34
C ASN A 162 10.57 9.42 4.41
N ALA A 163 9.98 8.78 5.42
CA ALA A 163 10.71 8.09 6.47
C ALA A 163 11.72 7.05 5.96
N THR A 164 11.50 6.46 4.80
CA THR A 164 12.45 5.51 4.18
C THR A 164 13.81 6.12 3.83
N ALA A 165 13.89 7.45 3.73
CA ALA A 165 15.14 8.17 3.48
C ALA A 165 15.89 8.53 4.78
N LEU A 166 15.33 8.21 5.95
CA LEU A 166 15.90 8.55 7.26
C LEU A 166 16.50 7.32 7.90
N LEU A 167 17.63 7.51 8.60
CA LEU A 167 18.23 6.47 9.47
C LEU A 167 17.68 6.55 10.89
N ASP A 168 17.41 7.75 11.36
CA ASP A 168 16.88 8.04 12.69
C ASP A 168 16.18 9.40 12.68
N ALA A 169 15.09 9.55 13.43
CA ALA A 169 14.37 10.80 13.61
C ALA A 169 13.53 10.76 14.89
N SER A 170 13.29 11.93 15.48
CA SER A 170 12.39 12.05 16.61
C SER A 170 10.93 11.82 16.20
N ASP A 171 10.17 11.08 17.02
CA ASP A 171 8.73 10.86 16.82
C ASP A 171 7.94 12.17 16.77
N ALA A 172 8.44 13.21 17.42
CA ALA A 172 7.84 14.54 17.39
C ALA A 172 7.78 15.17 15.98
N LEU A 173 8.57 14.67 15.03
CA LEU A 173 8.58 15.10 13.63
C LEU A 173 7.72 14.21 12.71
N ASP A 174 7.09 13.17 13.24
CA ASP A 174 6.26 12.24 12.49
C ASP A 174 4.86 12.83 12.24
N LEU A 175 4.56 13.09 10.98
CA LEU A 175 3.24 13.58 10.54
C LEU A 175 2.35 12.46 10.00
N SER A 176 2.74 11.21 10.10
CA SER A 176 2.07 10.08 9.42
C SER A 176 0.60 9.97 9.79
N ASP A 177 0.26 10.05 11.07
CA ASP A 177 -1.13 9.91 11.52
C ASP A 177 -1.98 11.11 11.09
N THR A 178 -1.42 12.33 11.15
CA THR A 178 -2.09 13.55 10.67
C THR A 178 -2.34 13.49 9.16
N VAL A 179 -1.34 13.03 8.39
CA VAL A 179 -1.48 12.85 6.94
C VAL A 179 -2.48 11.74 6.63
N LEU A 180 -2.47 10.62 7.36
CA LEU A 180 -3.44 9.54 7.20
C LEU A 180 -4.88 10.02 7.41
N ALA A 181 -5.12 10.77 8.50
CA ALA A 181 -6.44 11.35 8.76
C ALA A 181 -6.90 12.26 7.59
N LYS A 182 -5.99 13.07 7.05
CA LYS A 182 -6.27 13.95 5.93
C LYS A 182 -6.50 13.19 4.62
N VAL A 183 -5.76 12.13 4.33
CA VAL A 183 -6.00 11.24 3.18
C VAL A 183 -7.42 10.66 3.24
N ASN A 184 -7.82 10.16 4.42
CA ASN A 184 -9.14 9.58 4.61
C ASN A 184 -10.26 10.63 4.48
N GLU A 185 -10.04 11.85 4.97
CA GLU A 185 -10.98 12.97 4.78
C GLU A 185 -11.16 13.31 3.30
N LEU A 186 -10.07 13.44 2.55
CA LEU A 186 -10.10 13.75 1.12
C LEU A 186 -10.78 12.63 0.32
N TYR A 187 -10.47 11.38 0.63
CA TYR A 187 -11.12 10.23 0.02
C TYR A 187 -12.63 10.21 0.26
N ALA A 188 -13.06 10.48 1.51
CA ALA A 188 -14.47 10.55 1.85
C ALA A 188 -15.20 11.69 1.08
N LYS A 189 -14.56 12.85 0.91
CA LYS A 189 -15.10 13.96 0.08
C LYS A 189 -15.26 13.53 -1.37
N GLU A 190 -14.24 12.94 -1.98
CA GLU A 190 -14.32 12.45 -3.37
C GLU A 190 -15.43 11.41 -3.57
N LYS A 191 -15.61 10.53 -2.59
CA LYS A 191 -16.67 9.51 -2.64
C LYS A 191 -18.07 10.12 -2.57
N ASN A 192 -18.25 11.20 -1.82
CA ASN A 192 -19.52 11.89 -1.68
C ASN A 192 -19.81 12.80 -2.88
N GLU A 193 -18.78 13.33 -3.55
CA GLU A 193 -18.90 14.20 -4.73
C GLU A 193 -19.12 13.42 -6.03
N LYS A 194 -18.73 12.14 -6.10
CA LYS A 194 -19.11 11.25 -7.20
C LYS A 194 -20.48 10.65 -6.90
N PRO A 195 -21.58 11.08 -7.58
CA PRO A 195 -22.83 10.33 -7.53
C PRO A 195 -22.53 8.92 -8.00
N ALA A 196 -23.13 7.93 -7.33
CA ALA A 196 -23.02 6.54 -7.71
C ALA A 196 -23.31 6.43 -9.22
N GLU A 197 -22.30 6.17 -10.03
CA GLU A 197 -22.49 5.74 -11.40
C GLU A 197 -23.23 4.42 -11.31
N THR A 198 -24.52 4.53 -11.60
CA THR A 198 -25.49 3.46 -11.61
C THR A 198 -24.92 2.31 -12.42
N THR A 199 -24.71 1.18 -11.75
CA THR A 199 -24.47 -0.11 -12.36
C THR A 199 -25.75 -0.54 -13.06
N GLU A 200 -26.05 0.01 -14.23
CA GLU A 200 -26.99 -0.59 -15.17
C GLU A 200 -26.18 -1.43 -16.16
N ALA A 201 -25.84 -2.64 -15.71
CA ALA A 201 -25.53 -3.71 -16.64
C ALA A 201 -26.84 -4.20 -17.28
N LYS A 202 -26.96 -3.98 -18.57
CA LYS A 202 -27.98 -4.59 -19.41
C LYS A 202 -27.34 -5.70 -20.24
#